data_8f3383c110189294ec490b6c6b5f76fc
#
_entry.id   8f3383c110189294ec490b6c6b5f76fc
#
_cell.length_a   1.000
_cell.length_b   1.000
_cell.length_c   1.000
_cell.angle_alpha   90.00
_cell.angle_beta   90.00
_cell.angle_gamma   90.00
#
_symmetry.space_group_name_H-M   'P 1'
#
loop_
_entity.id
_entity.type
_entity.pdbx_description
1 polymer ?
#
loop_
_entity_poly.entity_id
_entity_poly.type
_entity_poly.pdbx_seq_one_letter_code
_entity_poly.pdbx_strand_id
1 'polypeptide(L)'
;MISKDYFFWQHEDLPKKARSHVIFFLLLILLVLAIVAYGPLSTIIIRVFSLGIYKRGLRDKGICLTFDDGPHPVYTPQLLDLLKKYEIKAVFFVVGELAKRYPALVRRMRDEGHEIGIHHYRHVSSWMLLPHQLKKEIQECSKIIEIITNKEPLYYRPPWGHFNLFTLLLSRGYKKILWSSISGDWKIQKENDLIKRITASASDGTIILLHDNGDTKGADPEAPAVMLKALNQSIPLLKQQGLRFLPLNSLINGNKGTAGIKNEH
;
A
#
# COMPACT_ATOMS: atom_id res chain seq x y z
N MET A 1 28.18 74.08 -1.83
CA MET A 1 29.19 73.05 -2.08
C MET A 1 28.80 71.85 -1.26
N ILE A 2 28.01 70.95 -1.86
CA ILE A 2 27.43 69.76 -1.17
C ILE A 2 28.25 68.59 -1.66
N SER A 3 29.04 67.98 -0.71
CA SER A 3 29.80 66.80 -0.93
C SER A 3 28.84 65.60 -1.13
N LYS A 4 28.92 64.92 -2.27
CA LYS A 4 28.23 63.68 -2.55
C LYS A 4 29.19 62.55 -2.17
N ASP A 5 29.10 62.09 -0.93
CA ASP A 5 29.76 60.85 -0.52
C ASP A 5 28.94 59.68 -1.04
N TYR A 6 29.34 59.13 -2.18
CA TYR A 6 28.82 57.86 -2.68
C TYR A 6 29.35 56.73 -1.79
N PHE A 7 28.47 56.14 -0.98
CA PHE A 7 28.75 54.92 -0.24
C PHE A 7 28.94 53.79 -1.24
N PHE A 8 30.18 53.50 -1.64
CA PHE A 8 30.56 52.29 -2.37
C PHE A 8 30.48 51.14 -1.41
N TRP A 9 29.47 50.26 -1.54
CA TRP A 9 29.47 48.94 -0.93
C TRP A 9 30.63 48.16 -1.59
N GLN A 10 31.79 48.12 -0.93
CA GLN A 10 32.82 47.13 -1.26
C GLN A 10 32.29 45.78 -0.95
N HIS A 11 31.93 44.98 -1.97
CA HIS A 11 31.72 43.54 -1.85
C HIS A 11 33.07 42.93 -1.47
N GLU A 12 33.35 42.84 -0.18
CA GLU A 12 34.48 42.02 0.28
C GLU A 12 34.15 40.56 -0.11
N ASP A 13 34.90 40.07 -1.06
CA ASP A 13 34.83 38.67 -1.49
C ASP A 13 35.16 37.75 -0.33
N LEU A 14 34.25 36.86 0.04
CA LEU A 14 34.49 35.86 1.09
C LEU A 14 35.80 35.10 0.85
N PRO A 15 36.59 34.84 1.88
CA PRO A 15 37.80 34.05 1.76
C PRO A 15 37.54 32.73 1.04
N LYS A 16 38.46 32.27 0.19
CA LYS A 16 38.25 31.04 -0.64
C LYS A 16 37.77 29.86 0.18
N LYS A 17 38.24 29.66 1.41
CA LYS A 17 37.80 28.62 2.33
C LYS A 17 36.37 28.80 2.77
N ALA A 18 35.91 30.01 3.06
CA ALA A 18 34.52 30.32 3.41
C ALA A 18 33.56 30.09 2.22
N ARG A 19 33.97 30.46 1.00
CA ARG A 19 33.20 30.18 -0.23
C ARG A 19 33.02 28.69 -0.44
N SER A 20 34.08 27.88 -0.23
CA SER A 20 33.97 26.42 -0.40
C SER A 20 33.03 25.78 0.61
N HIS A 21 33.00 26.24 1.86
CA HIS A 21 32.00 25.78 2.85
C HIS A 21 30.59 26.18 2.50
N VAL A 22 30.36 27.43 2.04
CA VAL A 22 29.04 27.87 1.60
C VAL A 22 28.54 27.03 0.43
N ILE A 23 29.37 26.81 -0.58
CA ILE A 23 29.03 25.94 -1.73
C ILE A 23 28.70 24.51 -1.26
N PHE A 24 29.50 23.94 -0.38
CA PHE A 24 29.26 22.60 0.18
C PHE A 24 27.89 22.53 0.89
N PHE A 25 27.58 23.49 1.76
CA PHE A 25 26.27 23.53 2.43
C PHE A 25 25.09 23.73 1.47
N LEU A 26 25.26 24.57 0.44
CA LEU A 26 24.23 24.74 -0.58
C LEU A 26 23.98 23.45 -1.37
N LEU A 27 25.04 22.75 -1.77
CA LEU A 27 24.93 21.46 -2.45
C LEU A 27 24.27 20.40 -1.55
N LEU A 28 24.62 20.38 -0.27
CA LEU A 28 23.97 19.48 0.70
C LEU A 28 22.47 19.78 0.86
N ILE A 29 22.11 21.05 0.96
CA ILE A 29 20.70 21.47 1.02
C ILE A 29 19.96 21.03 -0.25
N LEU A 30 20.53 21.29 -1.42
CA LEU A 30 19.94 20.87 -2.70
C LEU A 30 19.77 19.36 -2.79
N LEU A 31 20.74 18.57 -2.32
CA LEU A 31 20.65 17.13 -2.26
C LEU A 31 19.50 16.67 -1.34
N VAL A 32 19.38 17.24 -0.14
CA VAL A 32 18.30 16.93 0.79
C VAL A 32 16.93 17.28 0.17
N LEU A 33 16.80 18.47 -0.45
CA LEU A 33 15.59 18.86 -1.14
C LEU A 33 15.23 17.90 -2.29
N ALA A 34 16.22 17.45 -3.06
CA ALA A 34 16.02 16.48 -4.13
C ALA A 34 15.54 15.12 -3.59
N ILE A 35 16.13 14.62 -2.49
CA ILE A 35 15.70 13.38 -1.85
C ILE A 35 14.25 13.51 -1.33
N VAL A 36 13.93 14.61 -0.68
CA VAL A 36 12.57 14.89 -0.17
C VAL A 36 11.56 14.98 -1.32
N ALA A 37 11.89 15.67 -2.39
CA ALA A 37 11.04 15.80 -3.58
C ALA A 37 10.85 14.44 -4.29
N TYR A 38 11.91 13.64 -4.37
CA TYR A 38 11.88 12.32 -5.01
C TYR A 38 10.92 11.33 -4.33
N GLY A 39 10.91 11.25 -3.02
CA GLY A 39 10.16 10.24 -2.27
C GLY A 39 9.09 10.83 -1.34
N PRO A 40 9.42 11.36 -0.16
CA PRO A 40 8.44 11.81 0.83
C PRO A 40 7.40 12.79 0.28
N LEU A 41 7.84 13.85 -0.40
CA LEU A 41 6.93 14.86 -0.96
C LEU A 41 6.04 14.27 -2.06
N SER A 42 6.60 13.43 -2.95
CA SER A 42 5.82 12.70 -3.95
C SER A 42 4.72 11.85 -3.30
N THR A 43 5.04 11.13 -2.21
CA THR A 43 4.05 10.35 -1.46
C THR A 43 2.95 11.22 -0.88
N ILE A 44 3.31 12.34 -0.25
CA ILE A 44 2.34 13.28 0.35
C ILE A 44 1.38 13.80 -0.74
N ILE A 45 1.92 14.32 -1.84
CA ILE A 45 1.13 14.86 -2.96
C ILE A 45 0.17 13.79 -3.52
N ILE A 46 0.68 12.59 -3.84
CA ILE A 46 -0.13 11.51 -4.39
C ILE A 46 -1.25 11.11 -3.42
N ARG A 47 -0.95 10.99 -2.12
CA ARG A 47 -1.94 10.58 -1.12
C ARG A 47 -2.95 11.66 -0.77
N VAL A 48 -2.54 12.92 -0.65
CA VAL A 48 -3.45 14.04 -0.35
C VAL A 48 -4.43 14.25 -1.49
N PHE A 49 -3.93 14.37 -2.71
CA PHE A 49 -4.76 14.61 -3.90
C PHE A 49 -5.33 13.33 -4.53
N SER A 50 -5.04 12.15 -3.98
CA SER A 50 -5.49 10.84 -4.49
C SER A 50 -5.16 10.62 -5.97
N LEU A 51 -3.97 11.05 -6.40
CA LEU A 51 -3.55 11.01 -7.80
C LEU A 51 -3.36 9.57 -8.28
N GLY A 52 -4.29 9.08 -9.10
CA GLY A 52 -4.23 7.74 -9.70
C GLY A 52 -4.25 6.59 -8.71
N ILE A 53 -4.77 6.79 -7.50
CA ILE A 53 -4.88 5.79 -6.43
C ILE A 53 -6.32 5.65 -5.93
N TYR A 54 -6.65 4.46 -5.45
CA TYR A 54 -7.91 4.17 -4.76
C TYR A 54 -7.60 4.01 -3.27
N LYS A 55 -8.18 4.88 -2.42
CA LYS A 55 -8.09 4.78 -0.95
C LYS A 55 -9.38 4.27 -0.35
N ARG A 56 -10.47 4.42 -1.07
CA ARG A 56 -11.83 4.07 -0.66
C ARG A 56 -12.62 3.65 -1.88
N GLY A 57 -13.57 2.76 -1.70
CA GLY A 57 -14.51 2.37 -2.73
C GLY A 57 -15.73 3.29 -2.81
N LEU A 58 -16.64 2.93 -3.68
CA LEU A 58 -17.94 3.59 -3.80
C LEU A 58 -18.79 3.31 -2.56
N ARG A 59 -19.72 4.21 -2.26
CA ARG A 59 -20.64 4.07 -1.13
C ARG A 59 -21.78 3.12 -1.51
N ASP A 60 -21.73 1.88 -1.03
CA ASP A 60 -22.78 0.86 -1.26
C ASP A 60 -22.82 -0.16 -0.10
N LYS A 61 -22.67 0.32 1.14
CA LYS A 61 -22.64 -0.48 2.38
C LYS A 61 -21.64 -1.65 2.34
N GLY A 62 -20.58 -1.49 1.58
CA GLY A 62 -19.56 -2.49 1.37
C GLY A 62 -18.19 -2.09 1.94
N ILE A 63 -17.45 -3.07 2.43
CA ILE A 63 -16.05 -2.95 2.85
C ILE A 63 -15.22 -4.04 2.20
N CYS A 64 -13.91 -3.81 2.03
CA CYS A 64 -12.98 -4.82 1.53
C CYS A 64 -11.85 -5.03 2.53
N LEU A 65 -11.56 -6.31 2.84
CA LEU A 65 -10.37 -6.70 3.56
C LEU A 65 -9.19 -6.82 2.60
N THR A 66 -8.05 -6.25 3.00
CA THR A 66 -6.81 -6.38 2.25
C THR A 66 -5.68 -6.76 3.19
N PHE A 67 -4.81 -7.68 2.75
CA PHE A 67 -3.71 -8.20 3.54
C PHE A 67 -2.40 -7.97 2.80
N ASP A 68 -1.41 -7.38 3.48
CA ASP A 68 -0.09 -7.08 2.94
C ASP A 68 0.97 -8.02 3.52
N ASP A 69 2.15 -8.03 2.89
CA ASP A 69 3.39 -8.62 3.35
C ASP A 69 3.51 -10.15 3.23
N GLY A 70 2.41 -10.87 3.00
CA GLY A 70 2.40 -12.34 2.84
C GLY A 70 2.95 -12.85 1.50
N PRO A 71 2.88 -14.18 1.29
CA PRO A 71 2.33 -15.19 2.19
C PRO A 71 3.29 -15.63 3.31
N HIS A 72 2.74 -15.95 4.48
CA HIS A 72 3.47 -16.54 5.60
C HIS A 72 3.04 -18.02 5.80
N PRO A 73 3.98 -18.98 6.02
CA PRO A 73 3.66 -20.40 6.05
C PRO A 73 2.72 -20.81 7.19
N VAL A 74 2.68 -20.06 8.29
CA VAL A 74 1.84 -20.37 9.46
C VAL A 74 0.54 -19.55 9.45
N TYR A 75 0.62 -18.24 9.24
CA TYR A 75 -0.54 -17.35 9.43
C TYR A 75 -1.45 -17.27 8.22
N THR A 76 -0.89 -17.28 7.00
CA THR A 76 -1.71 -17.21 5.78
C THR A 76 -2.69 -18.40 5.65
N PRO A 77 -2.32 -19.67 5.93
CA PRO A 77 -3.30 -20.77 5.93
C PRO A 77 -4.44 -20.56 6.92
N GLN A 78 -4.15 -20.11 8.14
CA GLN A 78 -5.16 -19.83 9.18
C GLN A 78 -6.09 -18.69 8.75
N LEU A 79 -5.55 -17.66 8.10
CA LEU A 79 -6.33 -16.56 7.55
C LEU A 79 -7.28 -17.03 6.43
N LEU A 80 -6.80 -17.88 5.53
CA LEU A 80 -7.63 -18.44 4.46
C LEU A 80 -8.77 -19.29 5.04
N ASP A 81 -8.50 -20.11 6.06
CA ASP A 81 -9.54 -20.88 6.77
C ASP A 81 -10.58 -19.97 7.43
N LEU A 82 -10.13 -18.87 8.04
CA LEU A 82 -11.01 -17.87 8.65
C LEU A 82 -11.89 -17.18 7.60
N LEU A 83 -11.32 -16.72 6.49
CA LEU A 83 -12.06 -16.09 5.40
C LEU A 83 -13.07 -17.05 4.76
N LYS A 84 -12.69 -18.31 4.59
CA LYS A 84 -13.58 -19.38 4.10
C LYS A 84 -14.75 -19.61 5.03
N LYS A 85 -14.53 -19.67 6.34
CA LYS A 85 -15.58 -19.82 7.38
C LYS A 85 -16.66 -18.74 7.26
N TYR A 86 -16.27 -17.52 6.94
CA TYR A 86 -17.18 -16.38 6.83
C TYR A 86 -17.64 -16.06 5.41
N GLU A 87 -17.20 -16.84 4.41
CA GLU A 87 -17.46 -16.68 2.98
C GLU A 87 -17.02 -15.31 2.44
N ILE A 88 -15.88 -14.80 2.95
CA ILE A 88 -15.34 -13.49 2.58
C ILE A 88 -14.25 -13.66 1.52
N LYS A 89 -14.33 -12.86 0.46
CA LYS A 89 -13.26 -12.70 -0.52
C LYS A 89 -12.48 -11.42 -0.22
N ALA A 90 -11.15 -11.55 -0.21
CA ALA A 90 -10.23 -10.49 0.14
C ALA A 90 -9.18 -10.26 -0.95
N VAL A 91 -8.33 -9.26 -0.78
CA VAL A 91 -7.15 -9.03 -1.63
C VAL A 91 -5.90 -9.29 -0.82
N PHE A 92 -4.97 -10.05 -1.39
CA PHE A 92 -3.64 -10.28 -0.83
C PHE A 92 -2.60 -9.54 -1.68
N PHE A 93 -1.94 -8.55 -1.12
CA PHE A 93 -0.79 -7.90 -1.73
C PHE A 93 0.48 -8.64 -1.33
N VAL A 94 0.90 -9.55 -2.20
CA VAL A 94 1.97 -10.50 -1.88
C VAL A 94 3.35 -9.95 -2.23
N VAL A 95 4.33 -10.27 -1.39
CA VAL A 95 5.75 -10.04 -1.66
C VAL A 95 6.23 -11.13 -2.61
N GLY A 96 6.80 -10.77 -3.75
CA GLY A 96 7.14 -11.69 -4.83
C GLY A 96 8.11 -12.80 -4.41
N GLU A 97 9.10 -12.49 -3.58
CA GLU A 97 10.03 -13.48 -3.02
C GLU A 97 9.32 -14.52 -2.17
N LEU A 98 8.34 -14.11 -1.35
CA LEU A 98 7.55 -15.02 -0.53
C LEU A 98 6.53 -15.81 -1.36
N ALA A 99 5.92 -15.18 -2.37
CA ALA A 99 5.07 -15.86 -3.34
C ALA A 99 5.83 -16.98 -4.07
N LYS A 100 7.08 -16.71 -4.48
CA LYS A 100 7.97 -17.71 -5.07
C LYS A 100 8.34 -18.84 -4.10
N ARG A 101 8.53 -18.51 -2.81
CA ARG A 101 8.89 -19.48 -1.77
C ARG A 101 7.71 -20.37 -1.36
N TYR A 102 6.49 -19.83 -1.36
CA TYR A 102 5.27 -20.49 -0.94
C TYR A 102 4.18 -20.51 -2.03
N PRO A 103 4.47 -21.03 -3.23
CA PRO A 103 3.55 -20.95 -4.37
C PRO A 103 2.23 -21.70 -4.14
N ALA A 104 2.23 -22.72 -3.27
CA ALA A 104 1.01 -23.44 -2.91
C ALA A 104 -0.01 -22.54 -2.19
N LEU A 105 0.45 -21.61 -1.35
CA LEU A 105 -0.44 -20.66 -0.66
C LEU A 105 -1.05 -19.65 -1.63
N VAL A 106 -0.26 -19.15 -2.59
CA VAL A 106 -0.75 -18.25 -3.62
C VAL A 106 -1.76 -18.94 -4.54
N ARG A 107 -1.53 -20.21 -4.91
CA ARG A 107 -2.54 -21.03 -5.61
C ARG A 107 -3.81 -21.18 -4.80
N ARG A 108 -3.70 -21.48 -3.50
CA ARG A 108 -4.84 -21.60 -2.59
C ARG A 108 -5.64 -20.29 -2.52
N MET A 109 -4.98 -19.12 -2.42
CA MET A 109 -5.65 -17.82 -2.48
C MET A 109 -6.50 -17.68 -3.76
N ARG A 110 -5.89 -18.01 -4.92
CA ARG A 110 -6.60 -17.97 -6.22
C ARG A 110 -7.78 -18.93 -6.25
N ASP A 111 -7.57 -20.20 -5.84
CA ASP A 111 -8.56 -21.27 -5.93
C ASP A 111 -9.75 -21.02 -4.99
N GLU A 112 -9.51 -20.34 -3.87
CA GLU A 112 -10.56 -19.87 -2.97
C GLU A 112 -11.20 -18.56 -3.41
N GLY A 113 -10.81 -17.99 -4.57
CA GLY A 113 -11.44 -16.82 -5.20
C GLY A 113 -11.02 -15.49 -4.60
N HIS A 114 -9.86 -15.42 -3.95
CA HIS A 114 -9.28 -14.16 -3.52
C HIS A 114 -8.57 -13.46 -4.69
N GLU A 115 -8.48 -12.13 -4.61
CA GLU A 115 -7.71 -11.33 -5.54
C GLU A 115 -6.26 -11.22 -5.05
N ILE A 116 -5.30 -11.24 -5.98
CA ILE A 116 -3.87 -11.18 -5.65
C ILE A 116 -3.27 -9.96 -6.32
N GLY A 117 -2.59 -9.14 -5.55
CA GLY A 117 -1.93 -7.92 -5.98
C GLY A 117 -0.43 -7.94 -5.71
N ILE A 118 0.26 -6.99 -6.31
CA ILE A 118 1.71 -6.80 -6.25
C ILE A 118 2.08 -5.98 -5.02
N HIS A 119 3.06 -6.47 -4.20
CA HIS A 119 3.64 -5.74 -3.07
C HIS A 119 5.17 -5.66 -3.15
N HIS A 120 5.73 -5.36 -4.34
CA HIS A 120 7.13 -5.48 -4.72
C HIS A 120 7.64 -6.93 -4.69
N TYR A 121 8.83 -7.15 -5.27
CA TYR A 121 9.46 -8.46 -5.19
C TYR A 121 10.11 -8.70 -3.82
N ARG A 122 10.75 -7.68 -3.20
CA ARG A 122 11.52 -7.74 -1.95
C ARG A 122 11.04 -6.75 -0.89
N HIS A 123 9.83 -6.40 -0.74
CA HIS A 123 9.32 -5.47 0.29
C HIS A 123 10.28 -4.29 0.62
N VAL A 124 10.70 -3.54 -0.42
CA VAL A 124 11.60 -2.38 -0.32
C VAL A 124 10.82 -1.10 -0.58
N SER A 125 11.07 -0.05 0.23
CA SER A 125 10.42 1.25 0.03
C SER A 125 10.75 1.85 -1.34
N SER A 126 9.74 2.33 -2.05
CA SER A 126 9.93 3.03 -3.33
C SER A 126 10.84 4.26 -3.21
N TRP A 127 10.96 4.86 -2.03
CA TRP A 127 11.86 6.01 -1.80
C TRP A 127 13.33 5.67 -2.01
N MET A 128 13.70 4.40 -1.79
CA MET A 128 15.08 3.92 -1.87
C MET A 128 15.42 3.32 -3.24
N LEU A 129 14.48 3.28 -4.17
CA LEU A 129 14.63 2.61 -5.45
C LEU A 129 14.80 3.61 -6.58
N LEU A 130 15.84 3.43 -7.39
CA LEU A 130 15.96 4.10 -8.68
C LEU A 130 14.86 3.62 -9.64
N PRO A 131 14.51 4.38 -10.69
CA PRO A 131 13.40 4.02 -11.58
C PRO A 131 13.49 2.61 -12.17
N HIS A 132 14.66 2.17 -12.62
CA HIS A 132 14.87 0.83 -13.16
C HIS A 132 14.74 -0.27 -12.11
N GLN A 133 15.15 0.00 -10.86
CA GLN A 133 14.99 -0.93 -9.74
C GLN A 133 13.52 -1.07 -9.36
N LEU A 134 12.78 0.06 -9.25
CA LEU A 134 11.36 0.04 -8.97
C LEU A 134 10.59 -0.73 -10.05
N LYS A 135 10.90 -0.49 -11.34
CA LYS A 135 10.32 -1.25 -12.45
C LYS A 135 10.57 -2.74 -12.28
N LYS A 136 11.79 -3.14 -11.93
CA LYS A 136 12.18 -4.53 -11.69
C LYS A 136 11.38 -5.14 -10.53
N GLU A 137 11.27 -4.47 -9.39
CA GLU A 137 10.50 -4.94 -8.23
C GLU A 137 9.02 -5.22 -8.58
N ILE A 138 8.40 -4.34 -9.37
CA ILE A 138 7.01 -4.49 -9.80
C ILE A 138 6.88 -5.65 -10.79
N GLN A 139 7.73 -5.68 -11.83
CA GLN A 139 7.63 -6.67 -12.91
C GLN A 139 7.95 -8.09 -12.46
N GLU A 140 8.98 -8.27 -11.62
CA GLU A 140 9.34 -9.60 -11.10
C GLU A 140 8.24 -10.17 -10.22
N CYS A 141 7.65 -9.34 -9.33
CA CYS A 141 6.52 -9.77 -8.53
C CYS A 141 5.30 -10.13 -9.40
N SER A 142 4.96 -9.28 -10.37
CA SER A 142 3.87 -9.53 -11.31
C SER A 142 4.06 -10.87 -12.07
N LYS A 143 5.26 -11.10 -12.61
CA LYS A 143 5.57 -12.33 -13.33
C LYS A 143 5.46 -13.59 -12.47
N ILE A 144 5.89 -13.51 -11.20
CA ILE A 144 5.75 -14.63 -10.25
C ILE A 144 4.27 -14.93 -9.98
N ILE A 145 3.46 -13.89 -9.73
CA ILE A 145 2.01 -14.05 -9.53
C ILE A 145 1.37 -14.70 -10.75
N GLU A 146 1.68 -14.19 -11.94
CA GLU A 146 1.15 -14.71 -13.22
C GLU A 146 1.51 -16.19 -13.43
N ILE A 147 2.78 -16.57 -13.23
CA ILE A 147 3.24 -17.97 -13.36
C ILE A 147 2.48 -18.89 -12.39
N ILE A 148 2.24 -18.45 -11.15
CA ILE A 148 1.57 -19.28 -10.13
C ILE A 148 0.07 -19.38 -10.36
N THR A 149 -0.55 -18.29 -10.81
CA THR A 149 -2.01 -18.15 -10.87
C THR A 149 -2.59 -18.31 -12.28
N ASN A 150 -1.77 -18.33 -13.32
CA ASN A 150 -2.15 -18.22 -14.73
C ASN A 150 -2.99 -16.98 -15.03
N LYS A 151 -2.79 -15.89 -14.26
CA LYS A 151 -3.54 -14.63 -14.42
C LYS A 151 -2.64 -13.45 -14.04
N GLU A 152 -2.63 -12.42 -14.89
CA GLU A 152 -1.96 -11.16 -14.56
C GLU A 152 -2.62 -10.47 -13.36
N PRO A 153 -1.85 -9.96 -12.38
CA PRO A 153 -2.39 -9.18 -11.29
C PRO A 153 -2.92 -7.83 -11.78
N LEU A 154 -4.06 -7.38 -11.22
CA LEU A 154 -4.66 -6.09 -11.57
C LEU A 154 -4.25 -4.98 -10.62
N TYR A 155 -3.80 -5.31 -9.42
CA TYR A 155 -3.60 -4.40 -8.32
C TYR A 155 -2.14 -4.28 -7.92
N TYR A 156 -1.77 -3.08 -7.52
CA TYR A 156 -0.47 -2.77 -6.97
C TYR A 156 -0.61 -1.92 -5.71
N ARG A 157 0.13 -2.28 -4.68
CA ARG A 157 0.31 -1.50 -3.46
C ARG A 157 1.80 -1.43 -3.16
N PRO A 158 2.41 -0.23 -3.16
CA PRO A 158 3.81 -0.12 -2.77
C PRO A 158 3.96 -0.36 -1.26
N PRO A 159 5.05 -1.01 -0.80
CA PRO A 159 5.36 -1.17 0.62
C PRO A 159 5.24 0.16 1.39
N TRP A 160 4.61 0.11 2.58
CA TRP A 160 4.27 1.27 3.43
C TRP A 160 3.40 2.34 2.75
N GLY A 161 2.88 2.09 1.56
CA GLY A 161 2.22 3.11 0.74
C GLY A 161 3.17 4.23 0.31
N HIS A 162 4.46 3.95 0.17
CA HIS A 162 5.49 4.89 -0.26
C HIS A 162 5.54 5.00 -1.79
N PHE A 163 5.34 6.21 -2.29
CA PHE A 163 5.50 6.55 -3.70
C PHE A 163 6.75 7.39 -3.90
N ASN A 164 7.46 7.19 -4.97
CA ASN A 164 8.44 8.13 -5.49
C ASN A 164 7.92 8.80 -6.78
N LEU A 165 8.69 9.74 -7.31
CA LEU A 165 8.33 10.52 -8.49
C LEU A 165 7.93 9.66 -9.71
N PHE A 166 8.46 8.45 -9.83
CA PHE A 166 8.26 7.55 -10.97
C PHE A 166 7.21 6.45 -10.72
N THR A 167 6.75 6.28 -9.49
CA THR A 167 5.89 5.14 -9.14
C THR A 167 4.61 5.09 -9.97
N LEU A 168 3.91 6.21 -10.15
CA LEU A 168 2.67 6.25 -10.94
C LEU A 168 2.90 5.89 -12.40
N LEU A 169 4.02 6.35 -12.97
CA LEU A 169 4.40 6.07 -14.36
C LEU A 169 4.74 4.59 -14.56
N LEU A 170 5.60 4.04 -13.68
CA LEU A 170 6.11 2.67 -13.82
C LEU A 170 5.09 1.60 -13.44
N SER A 171 4.05 1.96 -12.68
CA SER A 171 2.92 1.08 -12.34
C SER A 171 1.65 1.38 -13.16
N ARG A 172 1.76 2.02 -14.34
CA ARG A 172 0.61 2.51 -15.12
C ARG A 172 -0.40 1.41 -15.49
N GLY A 173 0.04 0.16 -15.72
CA GLY A 173 -0.82 -0.98 -16.03
C GLY A 173 -1.66 -1.51 -14.86
N TYR A 174 -1.39 -1.07 -13.61
CA TYR A 174 -2.04 -1.59 -12.41
C TYR A 174 -2.90 -0.51 -11.75
N LYS A 175 -4.00 -0.94 -11.12
CA LYS A 175 -4.77 -0.09 -10.20
C LYS A 175 -4.03 0.02 -8.88
N LYS A 176 -3.62 1.23 -8.48
CA LYS A 176 -2.91 1.48 -7.22
C LYS A 176 -3.91 1.57 -6.08
N ILE A 177 -3.83 0.61 -5.15
CA ILE A 177 -4.77 0.47 -4.05
C ILE A 177 -4.06 0.84 -2.74
N LEU A 178 -4.57 1.84 -2.05
CA LEU A 178 -4.23 2.13 -0.67
C LEU A 178 -5.39 1.70 0.25
N TRP A 179 -5.54 2.37 1.37
CA TRP A 179 -6.51 2.06 2.41
C TRP A 179 -7.15 3.32 2.97
N SER A 180 -8.31 3.18 3.54
CA SER A 180 -8.98 4.22 4.33
C SER A 180 -9.10 3.85 5.82
N SER A 181 -8.77 2.60 6.17
CA SER A 181 -8.70 2.13 7.55
C SER A 181 -7.35 1.46 7.80
N ILE A 182 -6.72 1.82 8.91
CA ILE A 182 -5.44 1.30 9.37
C ILE A 182 -5.54 1.00 10.88
N SER A 183 -5.32 -0.25 11.27
CA SER A 183 -5.53 -0.71 12.65
C SER A 183 -4.25 -0.80 13.49
N GLY A 184 -3.08 -0.77 12.82
CA GLY A 184 -1.78 -0.97 13.49
C GLY A 184 -1.52 -2.42 13.86
N ASP A 185 -2.14 -3.36 13.15
CA ASP A 185 -2.10 -4.80 13.39
C ASP A 185 -0.73 -5.46 13.17
N TRP A 186 0.22 -4.77 12.55
CA TRP A 186 1.62 -5.21 12.41
C TRP A 186 2.43 -5.13 13.72
N LYS A 187 1.84 -4.60 14.80
CA LYS A 187 2.42 -4.54 16.14
C LYS A 187 1.57 -5.34 17.12
N ILE A 188 2.25 -6.03 18.05
CA ILE A 188 1.57 -6.69 19.16
C ILE A 188 0.83 -5.64 19.99
N GLN A 189 -0.44 -5.86 20.18
CA GLN A 189 -1.33 -5.00 20.96
C GLN A 189 -2.40 -5.87 21.65
N LYS A 190 -3.18 -5.28 22.55
CA LYS A 190 -4.30 -6.00 23.17
C LYS A 190 -5.36 -6.31 22.11
N GLU A 191 -5.84 -7.54 22.07
CA GLU A 191 -6.84 -8.01 21.12
C GLU A 191 -8.08 -7.12 21.08
N ASN A 192 -8.62 -6.74 22.25
CA ASN A 192 -9.78 -5.86 22.34
C ASN A 192 -9.55 -4.46 21.76
N ASP A 193 -8.32 -3.92 21.83
CA ASP A 193 -7.99 -2.64 21.24
C ASP A 193 -7.93 -2.73 19.72
N LEU A 194 -7.41 -3.85 19.20
CA LEU A 194 -7.39 -4.11 17.76
C LEU A 194 -8.81 -4.28 17.22
N ILE A 195 -9.69 -5.03 17.91
CA ILE A 195 -11.10 -5.15 17.57
C ILE A 195 -11.76 -3.79 17.47
N LYS A 196 -11.59 -2.94 18.49
CA LYS A 196 -12.14 -1.58 18.50
C LYS A 196 -11.64 -0.75 17.31
N ARG A 197 -10.33 -0.80 16.99
CA ARG A 197 -9.76 -0.06 15.85
C ARG A 197 -10.31 -0.53 14.52
N ILE A 198 -10.41 -1.85 14.30
CA ILE A 198 -10.97 -2.43 13.08
C ILE A 198 -12.43 -2.02 12.91
N THR A 199 -13.25 -2.18 13.96
CA THR A 199 -14.69 -1.93 13.88
C THR A 199 -15.05 -0.45 13.84
N ALA A 200 -14.37 0.41 14.60
CA ALA A 200 -14.63 1.85 14.63
C ALA A 200 -14.19 2.58 13.35
N SER A 201 -13.16 2.07 12.67
CA SER A 201 -12.65 2.68 11.42
C SER A 201 -13.38 2.21 10.17
N ALA A 202 -14.19 1.14 10.29
CA ALA A 202 -14.94 0.58 9.18
C ALA A 202 -16.22 1.38 8.95
N SER A 203 -16.43 1.77 7.72
CA SER A 203 -17.66 2.42 7.24
C SER A 203 -17.81 2.13 5.76
N ASP A 204 -18.95 2.47 5.20
CA ASP A 204 -19.25 2.23 3.81
C ASP A 204 -18.14 2.68 2.84
N GLY A 205 -17.72 1.79 1.95
CA GLY A 205 -16.62 2.00 1.01
C GLY A 205 -15.22 1.78 1.60
N THR A 206 -15.07 1.36 2.87
CA THR A 206 -13.75 1.23 3.51
C THR A 206 -12.93 0.09 2.90
N ILE A 207 -11.67 0.40 2.58
CA ILE A 207 -10.61 -0.57 2.30
C ILE A 207 -9.80 -0.69 3.59
N ILE A 208 -9.85 -1.87 4.22
CA ILE A 208 -9.18 -2.15 5.49
C ILE A 208 -7.81 -2.76 5.20
N LEU A 209 -6.75 -2.15 5.76
CA LEU A 209 -5.39 -2.68 5.72
C LEU A 209 -5.14 -3.55 6.94
N LEU A 210 -4.71 -4.79 6.68
CA LEU A 210 -4.22 -5.77 7.65
C LEU A 210 -2.97 -6.46 7.09
N HIS A 211 -2.29 -7.28 7.92
CA HIS A 211 -1.08 -7.98 7.53
C HIS A 211 -1.14 -9.46 7.94
N ASP A 212 -0.80 -10.35 7.01
CA ASP A 212 -0.73 -11.80 7.28
C ASP A 212 0.70 -12.31 7.47
N ASN A 213 1.66 -11.38 7.59
CA ASN A 213 3.07 -11.66 7.87
C ASN A 213 3.65 -10.63 8.85
N GLY A 214 4.37 -11.11 9.87
CA GLY A 214 5.06 -10.28 10.86
C GLY A 214 6.59 -10.23 10.69
N ASP A 215 7.16 -10.93 9.71
CA ASP A 215 8.61 -11.01 9.50
C ASP A 215 9.18 -9.83 8.69
N THR A 216 8.32 -8.89 8.29
CA THR A 216 8.74 -7.72 7.53
C THR A 216 9.30 -6.62 8.44
N LYS A 217 10.16 -5.77 7.86
CA LYS A 217 10.81 -4.69 8.61
C LYS A 217 9.78 -3.75 9.26
N GLY A 218 9.81 -3.69 10.57
CA GLY A 218 8.94 -2.82 11.36
C GLY A 218 7.69 -3.51 11.89
N ALA A 219 7.45 -4.78 11.56
CA ALA A 219 6.40 -5.61 12.15
C ALA A 219 6.93 -6.43 13.34
N ASP A 220 6.02 -7.01 14.11
CA ASP A 220 6.33 -7.97 15.17
C ASP A 220 5.93 -9.38 14.67
N PRO A 221 6.79 -10.41 14.79
CA PRO A 221 6.54 -11.74 14.23
C PRO A 221 5.22 -12.39 14.67
N GLU A 222 4.82 -12.14 15.92
CA GLU A 222 3.58 -12.70 16.50
C GLU A 222 2.33 -11.83 16.29
N ALA A 223 2.47 -10.65 15.69
CA ALA A 223 1.35 -9.74 15.46
C ALA A 223 0.21 -10.35 14.62
N PRO A 224 0.49 -11.15 13.54
CA PRO A 224 -0.58 -11.79 12.78
C PRO A 224 -1.42 -12.78 13.59
N ALA A 225 -0.86 -13.41 14.65
CA ALA A 225 -1.65 -14.28 15.54
C ALA A 225 -2.72 -13.48 16.32
N VAL A 226 -2.38 -12.27 16.77
CA VAL A 226 -3.33 -11.35 17.42
C VAL A 226 -4.35 -10.83 16.41
N MET A 227 -3.90 -10.48 15.21
CA MET A 227 -4.76 -10.02 14.11
C MET A 227 -5.82 -11.06 13.77
N LEU A 228 -5.46 -12.34 13.63
CA LEU A 228 -6.40 -13.43 13.33
C LEU A 228 -7.50 -13.55 14.39
N LYS A 229 -7.14 -13.50 15.68
CA LYS A 229 -8.11 -13.53 16.79
C LYS A 229 -9.04 -12.34 16.75
N ALA A 230 -8.48 -11.14 16.62
CA ALA A 230 -9.25 -9.91 16.55
C ALA A 230 -10.18 -9.88 15.33
N LEU A 231 -9.70 -10.32 14.16
CA LEU A 231 -10.51 -10.36 12.94
C LEU A 231 -11.68 -11.35 13.05
N ASN A 232 -11.46 -12.54 13.66
CA ASN A 232 -12.53 -13.50 13.90
C ASN A 232 -13.69 -12.92 14.73
N GLN A 233 -13.40 -12.00 15.67
CA GLN A 233 -14.41 -11.32 16.46
C GLN A 233 -14.96 -10.07 15.76
N SER A 234 -14.13 -9.36 14.99
CA SER A 234 -14.55 -8.14 14.29
C SER A 234 -15.52 -8.41 13.16
N ILE A 235 -15.39 -9.53 12.43
CA ILE A 235 -16.27 -9.86 11.29
C ILE A 235 -17.76 -9.91 11.67
N PRO A 236 -18.18 -10.64 12.72
CA PRO A 236 -19.58 -10.61 13.15
C PRO A 236 -20.07 -9.22 13.55
N LEU A 237 -19.25 -8.44 14.25
CA LEU A 237 -19.59 -7.07 14.67
C LEU A 237 -19.80 -6.15 13.46
N LEU A 238 -18.93 -6.25 12.46
CA LEU A 238 -19.07 -5.46 11.23
C LEU A 238 -20.32 -5.86 10.44
N LYS A 239 -20.67 -7.16 10.39
CA LYS A 239 -21.94 -7.62 9.80
C LYS A 239 -23.16 -7.09 10.56
N GLN A 240 -23.11 -7.04 11.90
CA GLN A 240 -24.16 -6.45 12.75
C GLN A 240 -24.33 -4.94 12.51
N GLN A 241 -23.26 -4.23 12.15
CA GLN A 241 -23.32 -2.82 11.73
C GLN A 241 -23.92 -2.64 10.32
N GLY A 242 -24.35 -3.72 9.67
CA GLY A 242 -24.94 -3.71 8.32
C GLY A 242 -23.90 -3.60 7.20
N LEU A 243 -22.61 -3.80 7.49
CA LEU A 243 -21.56 -3.76 6.48
C LEU A 243 -21.40 -5.12 5.78
N ARG A 244 -21.32 -5.09 4.45
CA ARG A 244 -21.08 -6.28 3.62
C ARG A 244 -19.62 -6.35 3.22
N PHE A 245 -19.04 -7.54 3.21
CA PHE A 245 -17.71 -7.77 2.68
C PHE A 245 -17.78 -7.98 1.17
N LEU A 246 -17.14 -7.11 0.40
CA LEU A 246 -17.19 -7.13 -1.06
C LEU A 246 -15.81 -7.37 -1.65
N PRO A 247 -15.70 -8.08 -2.79
CA PRO A 247 -14.49 -8.09 -3.60
C PRO A 247 -14.10 -6.67 -3.99
N LEU A 248 -12.79 -6.39 -4.06
CA LEU A 248 -12.30 -5.04 -4.31
C LEU A 248 -12.80 -4.48 -5.65
N ASN A 249 -12.83 -5.32 -6.68
CA ASN A 249 -13.33 -4.89 -7.99
C ASN A 249 -14.77 -4.36 -7.93
N SER A 250 -15.65 -5.04 -7.18
CA SER A 250 -17.03 -4.60 -6.97
C SER A 250 -17.08 -3.31 -6.15
N LEU A 251 -16.21 -3.19 -5.15
CA LEU A 251 -16.17 -2.02 -4.27
C LEU A 251 -15.72 -0.75 -5.00
N ILE A 252 -14.74 -0.83 -5.92
CA ILE A 252 -14.18 0.35 -6.60
C ILE A 252 -14.87 0.71 -7.91
N ASN A 253 -15.56 -0.24 -8.58
CA ASN A 253 -16.25 0.02 -9.86
C ASN A 253 -17.77 0.12 -9.72
N GLY A 254 -18.33 -0.16 -8.55
CA GLY A 254 -19.77 -0.38 -8.36
C GLY A 254 -20.22 -1.70 -8.99
N ASN A 255 -21.35 -2.23 -8.55
CA ASN A 255 -22.08 -3.22 -9.34
C ASN A 255 -22.59 -2.51 -10.60
N LYS A 256 -21.86 -2.59 -11.70
CA LYS A 256 -22.50 -2.45 -13.01
C LYS A 256 -23.44 -3.64 -13.07
N GLY A 257 -24.69 -3.40 -12.68
CA GLY A 257 -25.72 -4.40 -12.68
C GLY A 257 -25.69 -5.15 -14.00
N THR A 258 -25.95 -6.41 -13.95
CA THR A 258 -26.48 -7.21 -15.04
C THR A 258 -27.80 -6.55 -15.51
N ALA A 259 -27.68 -5.37 -16.10
CA ALA A 259 -28.78 -4.67 -16.75
C ALA A 259 -28.81 -5.15 -18.20
N GLY A 260 -29.71 -6.08 -18.49
CA GLY A 260 -30.27 -6.22 -19.83
C GLY A 260 -29.64 -7.29 -20.70
N ILE A 261 -29.82 -8.57 -20.38
CA ILE A 261 -30.23 -9.47 -21.45
C ILE A 261 -31.72 -9.16 -21.70
N LYS A 262 -32.01 -8.19 -22.58
CA LYS A 262 -33.30 -8.11 -23.22
C LYS A 262 -33.35 -9.28 -24.19
N ASN A 263 -34.18 -10.27 -23.86
CA ASN A 263 -34.67 -11.23 -24.81
C ASN A 263 -35.48 -10.44 -25.87
N GLU A 264 -34.91 -10.32 -27.07
CA GLU A 264 -35.69 -10.03 -28.28
C GLU A 264 -36.16 -11.37 -28.81
N HIS A 265 -37.46 -11.55 -28.73
CA HIS A 265 -38.22 -12.54 -29.51
C HIS A 265 -38.53 -11.98 -30.90
#